data_2d485e82688482540f306f0ad0998bb0
#
_entry.id   2d485e82688482540f306f0ad0998bb0
#
_cell.length_a   1.000
_cell.length_b   1.000
_cell.length_c   1.000
_cell.angle_alpha   90.00
_cell.angle_beta   90.00
_cell.angle_gamma   90.00
#
_symmetry.space_group_name_H-M   'P 1'
#
loop_
_entity.id
_entity.type
_entity.pdbx_description
1 polymer ?
#
loop_
_entity_poly.entity_id
_entity_poly.type
_entity_poly.pdbx_seq_one_letter_code
_entity_poly.pdbx_strand_id
1 'polypeptide(L)'
;SKSQLIVGHSHSFNLPIQLTHELIKSQKFGPLRMMSALNYTDFMYRPRRPDELITEKGGGVVYSQAAHQIDILRFLGGGSVKSIRANTGNWDTTRNTEGAYNAILTFNNGVTANATYSGYAHFDSDEFQDWHGEFGQPKKKTDHMNARKNLNNNTLQMDEDAFKASKNYGGINYLPLLKNSSLVQQHQHFGSIIASCENGDLRPVPSGVLIYGDNKHDKQILKAPKIPRVEVIDELIGAIENKKGPIHTCSWALANLEACLGILESSKKQKEVFLKYQCELGD
;
A
#
# COMPACT_ATOMS: atom_id res chain seq x y z
N SER A 1 13.80 22.92 16.10
CA SER A 1 13.89 23.17 14.65
C SER A 1 12.52 23.53 14.11
N LYS A 2 12.45 24.48 13.19
CA LYS A 2 11.22 24.81 12.46
C LYS A 2 11.11 24.00 11.14
N SER A 3 11.93 22.96 10.98
CA SER A 3 11.95 22.11 9.80
C SER A 3 10.73 21.21 9.76
N GLN A 4 10.16 21.03 8.58
CA GLN A 4 9.07 20.06 8.34
C GLN A 4 9.67 18.73 7.88
N LEU A 5 9.12 17.63 8.39
CA LEU A 5 9.46 16.27 7.95
C LEU A 5 8.17 15.53 7.64
N ILE A 6 8.09 14.99 6.43
CA ILE A 6 7.01 14.13 5.98
C ILE A 6 7.59 12.77 5.65
N VAL A 7 6.97 11.71 6.16
CA VAL A 7 7.37 10.33 5.89
C VAL A 7 6.39 9.73 4.86
N GLY A 8 6.87 9.54 3.63
CA GLY A 8 6.06 9.06 2.52
C GLY A 8 5.96 7.54 2.47
N HIS A 9 4.84 6.97 2.91
CA HIS A 9 4.40 5.63 2.52
C HIS A 9 3.66 5.66 1.16
N SER A 10 3.50 6.80 0.57
CA SER A 10 3.06 7.19 -0.76
C SER A 10 1.64 6.85 -1.21
N HIS A 11 0.99 5.77 -0.79
CA HIS A 11 -0.31 5.38 -1.35
C HIS A 11 -1.54 5.97 -0.64
N SER A 12 -1.44 6.35 0.63
CA SER A 12 -2.48 7.12 1.31
C SER A 12 -2.62 8.56 0.76
N PHE A 13 -1.58 9.07 0.10
CA PHE A 13 -1.62 10.34 -0.63
C PHE A 13 -2.44 10.27 -1.93
N ASN A 14 -2.65 9.08 -2.51
CA ASN A 14 -3.31 8.94 -3.81
C ASN A 14 -4.71 9.52 -3.79
N LEU A 15 -5.07 10.32 -4.79
CA LEU A 15 -6.36 11.00 -4.87
C LEU A 15 -7.58 10.06 -4.71
N PRO A 16 -7.61 8.83 -5.26
CA PRO A 16 -8.72 7.91 -4.99
C PRO A 16 -8.87 7.55 -3.50
N ILE A 17 -7.76 7.44 -2.76
CA ILE A 17 -7.77 7.18 -1.31
C ILE A 17 -8.22 8.42 -0.55
N GLN A 18 -7.70 9.61 -0.91
CA GLN A 18 -8.12 10.88 -0.33
C GLN A 18 -9.62 11.11 -0.52
N LEU A 19 -10.14 10.88 -1.73
CA LEU A 19 -11.56 11.01 -2.04
C LEU A 19 -12.40 9.99 -1.23
N THR A 20 -11.91 8.76 -1.08
CA THR A 20 -12.59 7.75 -0.25
C THR A 20 -12.66 8.21 1.21
N HIS A 21 -11.58 8.77 1.75
CA HIS A 21 -11.56 9.35 3.09
C HIS A 21 -12.54 10.53 3.24
N GLU A 22 -12.60 11.43 2.26
CA GLU A 22 -13.57 12.55 2.27
C GLU A 22 -15.02 12.04 2.26
N LEU A 23 -15.32 11.01 1.47
CA LEU A 23 -16.65 10.38 1.44
C LEU A 23 -17.01 9.74 2.78
N ILE A 24 -16.07 9.04 3.43
CA ILE A 24 -16.25 8.50 4.79
C ILE A 24 -16.50 9.64 5.80
N LYS A 25 -15.66 10.67 5.78
CA LYS A 25 -15.74 11.83 6.68
C LYS A 25 -17.06 12.60 6.51
N SER A 26 -17.59 12.65 5.30
CA SER A 26 -18.86 13.33 5.03
C SER A 26 -20.08 12.69 5.70
N GLN A 27 -19.95 11.45 6.19
CA GLN A 27 -21.02 10.63 6.77
C GLN A 27 -22.21 10.39 5.83
N LYS A 28 -22.06 10.68 4.53
CA LYS A 28 -23.14 10.50 3.55
C LYS A 28 -23.64 9.05 3.47
N PHE A 29 -22.77 8.10 3.74
CA PHE A 29 -23.06 6.67 3.76
C PHE A 29 -23.11 6.09 5.18
N GLY A 30 -23.29 6.95 6.19
CA GLY A 30 -23.18 6.58 7.60
C GLY A 30 -21.74 6.31 8.03
N PRO A 31 -21.53 5.90 9.29
CA PRO A 31 -20.22 5.61 9.82
C PRO A 31 -19.56 4.41 9.12
N LEU A 32 -18.23 4.49 8.95
CA LEU A 32 -17.41 3.35 8.51
C LEU A 32 -17.49 2.23 9.55
N ARG A 33 -17.69 1.00 9.12
CA ARG A 33 -17.80 -0.19 9.98
C ARG A 33 -16.66 -1.18 9.76
N MET A 34 -16.34 -1.46 8.51
CA MET A 34 -15.35 -2.47 8.17
C MET A 34 -14.56 -2.07 6.92
N MET A 35 -13.33 -2.55 6.83
CA MET A 35 -12.52 -2.47 5.61
C MET A 35 -11.95 -3.81 5.24
N SER A 36 -11.86 -4.08 3.93
CA SER A 36 -11.15 -5.22 3.38
C SER A 36 -10.10 -4.74 2.38
N ALA A 37 -8.85 -5.14 2.61
CA ALA A 37 -7.75 -4.83 1.71
C ALA A 37 -7.02 -6.11 1.29
N LEU A 38 -6.81 -6.28 0.00
CA LEU A 38 -6.02 -7.39 -0.53
C LEU A 38 -5.08 -6.91 -1.64
N ASN A 39 -3.86 -7.47 -1.64
CA ASN A 39 -2.89 -7.20 -2.68
C ASN A 39 -2.06 -8.46 -2.96
N TYR A 40 -2.13 -8.97 -4.18
CA TYR A 40 -1.37 -10.12 -4.65
C TYR A 40 -0.47 -9.66 -5.78
N THR A 41 0.84 -9.84 -5.62
CA THR A 41 1.87 -9.28 -6.51
C THR A 41 2.97 -10.29 -6.81
N ASP A 42 3.93 -9.89 -7.64
CA ASP A 42 5.15 -10.63 -7.94
C ASP A 42 6.34 -10.21 -7.04
N PHE A 43 6.07 -9.58 -5.88
CA PHE A 43 7.08 -8.94 -5.06
C PHE A 43 8.28 -9.84 -4.73
N MET A 44 8.04 -11.10 -4.35
CA MET A 44 9.09 -12.04 -3.97
C MET A 44 10.03 -12.40 -5.13
N TYR A 45 9.58 -12.23 -6.38
CA TYR A 45 10.35 -12.54 -7.60
C TYR A 45 10.86 -11.30 -8.35
N ARG A 46 10.72 -10.11 -7.75
CA ARG A 46 11.47 -8.93 -8.15
C ARG A 46 12.89 -9.05 -7.62
N PRO A 47 13.94 -8.55 -8.33
CA PRO A 47 15.30 -8.59 -7.82
C PRO A 47 15.45 -8.00 -6.42
N ARG A 48 16.15 -8.72 -5.52
CA ARG A 48 16.33 -8.35 -4.11
C ARG A 48 17.80 -8.34 -3.74
N ARG A 49 18.16 -7.45 -2.82
CA ARG A 49 19.45 -7.52 -2.12
C ARG A 49 19.39 -8.66 -1.09
N PRO A 50 20.52 -9.27 -0.70
CA PRO A 50 20.54 -10.36 0.28
C PRO A 50 19.81 -9.99 1.58
N ASP A 51 20.01 -8.79 2.12
CA ASP A 51 19.37 -8.33 3.37
C ASP A 51 17.85 -8.18 3.25
N GLU A 52 17.32 -7.91 2.06
CA GLU A 52 15.88 -7.84 1.80
C GLU A 52 15.18 -9.21 1.82
N LEU A 53 15.95 -10.29 1.89
CA LEU A 53 15.47 -11.67 2.06
C LEU A 53 15.67 -12.19 3.48
N ILE A 54 15.95 -11.31 4.45
CA ILE A 54 16.15 -11.64 5.86
C ILE A 54 15.26 -10.72 6.70
N THR A 55 14.21 -11.29 7.31
CA THR A 55 13.23 -10.52 8.11
C THR A 55 13.89 -9.72 9.23
N GLU A 56 14.87 -10.31 9.95
CA GLU A 56 15.59 -9.67 11.05
C GLU A 56 16.43 -8.45 10.61
N LYS A 57 16.71 -8.33 9.32
CA LYS A 57 17.40 -7.18 8.72
C LYS A 57 16.46 -6.17 8.05
N GLY A 58 15.16 -6.28 8.31
CA GLY A 58 14.15 -5.44 7.70
C GLY A 58 13.71 -5.89 6.29
N GLY A 59 14.00 -7.15 5.94
CA GLY A 59 13.51 -7.78 4.70
C GLY A 59 12.07 -8.26 4.82
N GLY A 60 11.57 -8.85 3.73
CA GLY A 60 10.23 -9.41 3.64
C GLY A 60 9.14 -8.43 3.27
N VAL A 61 7.93 -8.96 3.16
CA VAL A 61 6.77 -8.17 2.72
C VAL A 61 6.20 -7.30 3.83
N VAL A 62 6.44 -7.62 5.09
CA VAL A 62 5.90 -6.83 6.20
C VAL A 62 6.60 -5.48 6.29
N TYR A 63 7.91 -5.43 6.28
CA TYR A 63 8.65 -4.16 6.30
C TYR A 63 8.45 -3.32 5.04
N SER A 64 8.35 -3.95 3.87
CA SER A 64 8.36 -3.24 2.60
C SER A 64 6.98 -2.98 2.00
N GLN A 65 6.02 -3.87 2.24
CA GLN A 65 4.70 -3.81 1.59
C GLN A 65 3.57 -3.54 2.59
N ALA A 66 3.64 -4.11 3.81
CA ALA A 66 2.62 -3.82 4.81
C ALA A 66 2.60 -2.34 5.18
N ALA A 67 3.76 -1.65 5.15
CA ALA A 67 3.84 -0.22 5.41
C ALA A 67 2.87 0.60 4.54
N HIS A 68 2.67 0.23 3.29
CA HIS A 68 1.73 0.91 2.39
C HIS A 68 0.27 0.52 2.67
N GLN A 69 -0.01 -0.77 2.86
CA GLN A 69 -1.37 -1.25 3.05
C GLN A 69 -1.94 -0.81 4.41
N ILE A 70 -1.15 -0.92 5.46
CA ILE A 70 -1.53 -0.51 6.82
C ILE A 70 -1.71 1.01 6.90
N ASP A 71 -0.85 1.78 6.23
CA ASP A 71 -0.97 3.24 6.16
C ASP A 71 -2.32 3.67 5.56
N ILE A 72 -2.73 3.07 4.43
CA ILE A 72 -4.04 3.34 3.83
C ILE A 72 -5.17 2.96 4.80
N LEU A 73 -5.12 1.79 5.42
CA LEU A 73 -6.17 1.35 6.35
C LEU A 73 -6.25 2.25 7.58
N ARG A 74 -5.11 2.69 8.12
CA ARG A 74 -5.08 3.67 9.21
C ARG A 74 -5.67 5.00 8.77
N PHE A 75 -5.27 5.50 7.59
CA PHE A 75 -5.78 6.75 7.05
C PHE A 75 -7.30 6.75 6.89
N LEU A 76 -7.88 5.68 6.32
CA LEU A 76 -9.32 5.56 6.14
C LEU A 76 -10.06 5.26 7.46
N GLY A 77 -9.43 4.50 8.37
CA GLY A 77 -10.02 4.06 9.63
C GLY A 77 -9.94 5.05 10.79
N GLY A 78 -9.30 6.22 10.58
CA GLY A 78 -9.18 7.27 11.60
C GLY A 78 -7.86 7.27 12.38
N GLY A 79 -6.91 6.39 12.04
CA GLY A 79 -5.52 6.44 12.52
C GLY A 79 -5.19 5.42 13.61
N SER A 80 -5.91 5.44 14.69
CA SER A 80 -5.53 4.71 15.92
C SER A 80 -5.97 3.25 15.93
N VAL A 81 -5.02 2.33 15.69
CA VAL A 81 -5.22 0.89 15.75
C VAL A 81 -5.04 0.40 17.18
N LYS A 82 -6.05 -0.24 17.76
CA LYS A 82 -6.02 -0.79 19.12
C LYS A 82 -5.20 -2.07 19.19
N SER A 83 -5.45 -3.00 18.26
CA SER A 83 -4.84 -4.33 18.28
C SER A 83 -4.75 -4.95 16.90
N ILE A 84 -3.84 -5.94 16.77
CA ILE A 84 -3.61 -6.73 15.56
C ILE A 84 -3.56 -8.21 15.91
N ARG A 85 -4.27 -9.04 15.11
CA ARG A 85 -4.11 -10.49 15.05
C ARG A 85 -3.68 -10.88 13.65
N ALA A 86 -2.52 -11.52 13.50
CA ALA A 86 -1.96 -11.81 12.19
C ALA A 86 -1.26 -13.16 12.11
N ASN A 87 -1.09 -13.64 10.87
CA ASN A 87 -0.20 -14.73 10.48
C ASN A 87 0.65 -14.29 9.29
N THR A 88 1.89 -14.73 9.25
CA THR A 88 2.80 -14.58 8.11
C THR A 88 3.12 -15.92 7.50
N GLY A 89 3.47 -15.95 6.21
CA GLY A 89 3.82 -17.17 5.49
C GLY A 89 5.14 -17.04 4.73
N ASN A 90 6.01 -18.04 4.92
CA ASN A 90 7.20 -18.26 4.10
C ASN A 90 7.03 -19.59 3.37
N TRP A 91 6.69 -19.56 2.07
CA TRP A 91 6.33 -20.73 1.28
C TRP A 91 7.33 -21.05 0.17
N ASP A 92 8.40 -20.25 0.04
CA ASP A 92 9.45 -20.46 -0.93
C ASP A 92 10.81 -20.54 -0.23
N THR A 93 11.38 -21.73 -0.17
CA THR A 93 12.66 -21.99 0.51
C THR A 93 13.86 -21.30 -0.13
N THR A 94 13.72 -20.80 -1.36
CA THR A 94 14.74 -20.01 -2.05
C THR A 94 14.66 -18.52 -1.69
N ARG A 95 13.59 -18.09 -1.01
CA ARG A 95 13.30 -16.73 -0.56
C ARG A 95 13.08 -16.73 0.95
N ASN A 96 14.16 -16.66 1.71
CA ASN A 96 14.18 -16.99 3.13
C ASN A 96 13.63 -15.87 4.06
N THR A 97 12.47 -15.31 3.67
CA THR A 97 11.73 -14.32 4.45
C THR A 97 10.22 -14.52 4.26
N GLU A 98 9.38 -13.86 5.06
CA GLU A 98 7.94 -13.90 4.83
C GLU A 98 7.57 -13.23 3.51
N GLY A 99 6.80 -13.93 2.70
CA GLY A 99 6.30 -13.47 1.39
C GLY A 99 4.80 -13.21 1.37
N ALA A 100 4.10 -13.50 2.47
CA ALA A 100 2.67 -13.24 2.63
C ALA A 100 2.32 -12.93 4.08
N TYR A 101 1.20 -12.20 4.26
CA TYR A 101 0.56 -12.04 5.56
C TYR A 101 -0.96 -11.94 5.41
N ASN A 102 -1.64 -12.28 6.49
CA ASN A 102 -3.05 -11.98 6.72
C ASN A 102 -3.18 -11.39 8.12
N ALA A 103 -3.80 -10.22 8.23
CA ALA A 103 -3.93 -9.49 9.48
C ALA A 103 -5.35 -8.95 9.67
N ILE A 104 -5.83 -9.01 10.89
CA ILE A 104 -7.05 -8.33 11.34
C ILE A 104 -6.62 -7.19 12.27
N LEU A 105 -7.07 -5.98 11.97
CA LEU A 105 -6.85 -4.78 12.75
C LEU A 105 -8.15 -4.38 13.42
N THR A 106 -8.10 -4.05 14.70
CA THR A 106 -9.20 -3.45 15.45
C THR A 106 -8.82 -2.01 15.80
N PHE A 107 -9.66 -1.06 15.43
CA PHE A 107 -9.44 0.37 15.72
C PHE A 107 -10.09 0.79 17.03
N ASN A 108 -9.61 1.86 17.65
CA ASN A 108 -10.18 2.39 18.90
C ASN A 108 -11.63 2.88 18.74
N ASN A 109 -12.02 3.34 17.56
CA ASN A 109 -13.38 3.77 17.22
C ASN A 109 -14.34 2.62 16.87
N GLY A 110 -13.92 1.36 17.01
CA GLY A 110 -14.70 0.17 16.74
C GLY A 110 -14.72 -0.31 15.29
N VAL A 111 -14.07 0.41 14.37
CA VAL A 111 -13.84 -0.07 12.99
C VAL A 111 -12.94 -1.31 13.02
N THR A 112 -13.20 -2.26 12.13
CA THR A 112 -12.32 -3.42 11.90
C THR A 112 -11.80 -3.43 10.48
N ALA A 113 -10.59 -3.94 10.28
CA ALA A 113 -10.06 -4.12 8.94
C ALA A 113 -9.35 -5.47 8.79
N ASN A 114 -9.44 -6.07 7.61
CA ASN A 114 -8.53 -7.14 7.23
C ASN A 114 -7.54 -6.64 6.18
N ALA A 115 -6.30 -7.14 6.27
CA ALA A 115 -5.23 -6.87 5.34
C ALA A 115 -4.62 -8.19 4.90
N THR A 116 -4.71 -8.49 3.61
CA THR A 116 -4.12 -9.70 3.00
C THR A 116 -3.11 -9.28 1.94
N TYR A 117 -1.91 -9.81 2.04
CA TYR A 117 -0.86 -9.61 1.05
C TYR A 117 -0.20 -10.93 0.67
N SER A 118 0.07 -11.10 -0.63
CA SER A 118 0.88 -12.20 -1.15
C SER A 118 1.81 -11.70 -2.24
N GLY A 119 3.12 -11.92 -2.08
CA GLY A 119 4.15 -11.61 -3.06
C GLY A 119 4.54 -12.78 -3.97
N TYR A 120 3.80 -13.87 -3.97
CA TYR A 120 4.17 -15.13 -4.61
C TYR A 120 3.76 -15.27 -6.09
N ALA A 121 3.19 -14.25 -6.70
CA ALA A 121 2.95 -14.14 -8.15
C ALA A 121 2.17 -15.31 -8.80
N HIS A 122 1.18 -15.88 -8.11
CA HIS A 122 0.24 -16.84 -8.72
C HIS A 122 -1.01 -16.12 -9.22
N PHE A 123 -1.70 -15.39 -8.35
CA PHE A 123 -2.79 -14.48 -8.70
C PHE A 123 -2.25 -13.03 -8.79
N ASP A 124 -2.85 -12.23 -9.65
CA ASP A 124 -2.53 -10.81 -9.81
C ASP A 124 -3.76 -9.97 -9.47
N SER A 125 -3.72 -9.28 -8.34
CA SER A 125 -4.85 -8.46 -7.89
C SER A 125 -5.07 -7.19 -8.73
N ASP A 126 -4.17 -6.85 -9.65
CA ASP A 126 -4.38 -5.77 -10.60
C ASP A 126 -5.54 -6.06 -11.56
N GLU A 127 -6.01 -7.33 -11.62
CA GLU A 127 -7.28 -7.69 -12.24
C GLU A 127 -8.46 -6.89 -11.67
N PHE A 128 -8.48 -6.64 -10.36
CA PHE A 128 -9.50 -5.80 -9.71
C PHE A 128 -9.28 -4.30 -9.91
N GLN A 129 -8.18 -3.90 -10.57
CA GLN A 129 -7.79 -2.53 -10.84
C GLN A 129 -7.78 -2.21 -12.35
N ASP A 130 -8.66 -2.89 -13.11
CA ASP A 130 -8.76 -2.75 -14.56
C ASP A 130 -7.41 -2.96 -15.28
N TRP A 131 -6.58 -3.88 -14.76
CA TRP A 131 -5.24 -4.18 -15.26
C TRP A 131 -4.32 -2.95 -15.34
N HIS A 132 -4.43 -2.07 -14.36
CA HIS A 132 -3.41 -1.06 -14.10
C HIS A 132 -2.49 -1.56 -12.98
N GLY A 133 -1.19 -1.37 -13.14
CA GLY A 133 -0.22 -1.70 -12.12
C GLY A 133 -0.15 -0.65 -11.01
N GLU A 134 0.62 -0.95 -9.98
CA GLU A 134 0.79 -0.14 -8.77
C GLU A 134 1.09 1.35 -9.05
N PHE A 135 1.79 1.64 -10.16
CA PHE A 135 2.14 3.01 -10.57
C PHE A 135 1.12 3.64 -11.55
N GLY A 136 -0.04 3.02 -11.76
CA GLY A 136 -1.09 3.52 -12.63
C GLY A 136 -0.87 3.25 -14.13
N GLN A 137 0.18 2.51 -14.50
CA GLN A 137 0.45 2.12 -15.87
C GLN A 137 -0.40 0.91 -16.28
N PRO A 138 -0.83 0.82 -17.55
CA PRO A 138 -1.43 -0.39 -18.08
C PRO A 138 -0.49 -1.60 -17.94
N LYS A 139 -1.02 -2.76 -17.56
CA LYS A 139 -0.30 -3.97 -17.30
C LYS A 139 -0.80 -5.13 -18.16
N LYS A 140 0.11 -6.00 -18.60
CA LYS A 140 -0.27 -7.23 -19.32
C LYS A 140 -0.77 -8.28 -18.33
N LYS A 141 -1.88 -8.93 -18.66
CA LYS A 141 -2.53 -9.97 -17.82
C LYS A 141 -1.63 -11.17 -17.50
N THR A 142 -0.55 -11.36 -18.27
CA THR A 142 0.35 -12.52 -18.15
C THR A 142 1.66 -12.21 -17.44
N ASP A 143 1.87 -10.97 -16.97
CA ASP A 143 3.16 -10.56 -16.42
C ASP A 143 3.55 -11.39 -15.17
N HIS A 144 2.60 -11.64 -14.26
CA HIS A 144 2.85 -12.46 -13.07
C HIS A 144 3.21 -13.92 -13.37
N MET A 145 2.65 -14.49 -14.43
CA MET A 145 2.92 -15.88 -14.82
C MET A 145 4.39 -16.13 -15.13
N ASN A 146 5.12 -15.09 -15.56
CA ASN A 146 6.51 -15.17 -15.94
C ASN A 146 7.49 -14.67 -14.87
N ALA A 147 7.01 -14.21 -13.71
CA ALA A 147 7.84 -13.55 -12.70
C ALA A 147 9.04 -14.42 -12.26
N ARG A 148 8.80 -15.69 -11.90
CA ARG A 148 9.86 -16.64 -11.52
C ARG A 148 10.84 -16.92 -12.67
N LYS A 149 10.30 -17.19 -13.87
CA LYS A 149 11.11 -17.45 -15.05
C LYS A 149 11.97 -16.23 -15.40
N ASN A 150 11.39 -15.04 -15.33
CA ASN A 150 12.12 -13.80 -15.60
C ASN A 150 13.24 -13.57 -14.58
N LEU A 151 12.98 -13.83 -13.29
CA LEU A 151 14.01 -13.74 -12.27
C LEU A 151 15.16 -14.71 -12.56
N ASN A 152 14.86 -15.99 -12.80
CA ASN A 152 15.87 -17.01 -13.11
C ASN A 152 16.69 -16.65 -14.35
N ASN A 153 16.06 -16.16 -15.42
CA ASN A 153 16.76 -15.74 -16.63
C ASN A 153 17.69 -14.54 -16.36
N ASN A 154 17.27 -13.60 -15.53
CA ASN A 154 18.07 -12.43 -15.18
C ASN A 154 19.29 -12.81 -14.31
N THR A 155 19.10 -13.74 -13.36
CA THR A 155 20.19 -14.20 -12.48
C THR A 155 21.23 -15.06 -13.20
N LEU A 156 20.93 -15.62 -14.37
CA LEU A 156 21.92 -16.27 -15.23
C LEU A 156 22.89 -15.28 -15.89
N GLN A 157 22.48 -14.01 -16.02
CA GLN A 157 23.27 -12.97 -16.71
C GLN A 157 24.00 -12.05 -15.73
N MET A 158 23.41 -11.83 -14.56
CA MET A 158 23.89 -10.87 -13.59
C MET A 158 23.40 -11.27 -12.19
N ASP A 159 24.24 -11.09 -11.17
CA ASP A 159 23.83 -11.21 -9.78
C ASP A 159 22.60 -10.34 -9.48
N GLU A 160 21.71 -10.84 -8.60
CA GLU A 160 20.40 -10.22 -8.34
C GLU A 160 20.52 -8.80 -7.75
N ASP A 161 21.53 -8.59 -6.88
CA ASP A 161 21.81 -7.28 -6.29
C ASP A 161 22.31 -6.30 -7.37
N ALA A 162 23.26 -6.73 -8.18
CA ALA A 162 23.77 -5.95 -9.31
C ALA A 162 22.66 -5.64 -10.33
N PHE A 163 21.78 -6.60 -10.62
CA PHE A 163 20.63 -6.37 -11.49
C PHE A 163 19.64 -5.35 -10.91
N LYS A 164 19.37 -5.42 -9.61
CA LYS A 164 18.56 -4.41 -8.91
C LYS A 164 19.22 -3.03 -8.98
N ALA A 165 20.51 -2.94 -8.68
CA ALA A 165 21.28 -1.70 -8.74
C ALA A 165 21.28 -1.08 -10.15
N SER A 166 21.36 -1.91 -11.21
CA SER A 166 21.34 -1.44 -12.60
C SER A 166 20.05 -0.71 -13.01
N LYS A 167 18.95 -0.89 -12.28
CA LYS A 167 17.66 -0.21 -12.48
C LYS A 167 17.54 1.12 -11.75
N ASN A 168 18.46 1.45 -10.85
CA ASN A 168 18.50 2.72 -10.17
C ASN A 168 18.82 3.86 -11.12
N TYR A 169 18.55 5.10 -10.69
CA TYR A 169 18.91 6.31 -11.46
C TYR A 169 20.37 6.28 -11.91
N GLY A 170 20.61 6.46 -13.22
CA GLY A 170 21.92 6.38 -13.82
C GLY A 170 22.42 4.96 -14.14
N GLY A 171 21.70 3.91 -13.76
CA GLY A 171 22.02 2.53 -14.09
C GLY A 171 21.71 2.17 -15.56
N ILE A 172 22.39 1.14 -16.10
CA ILE A 172 22.25 0.73 -17.51
C ILE A 172 20.84 0.26 -17.90
N ASN A 173 20.07 -0.25 -16.92
CA ASN A 173 18.70 -0.71 -17.09
C ASN A 173 17.69 0.29 -16.51
N TYR A 174 18.11 1.53 -16.22
CA TYR A 174 17.22 2.57 -15.72
C TYR A 174 16.22 3.00 -16.80
N LEU A 175 14.92 2.89 -16.48
CA LEU A 175 13.83 3.36 -17.33
C LEU A 175 13.14 4.54 -16.63
N PRO A 176 13.27 5.78 -17.14
CA PRO A 176 12.56 6.92 -16.61
C PRO A 176 11.05 6.71 -16.71
N LEU A 177 10.31 6.92 -15.60
CA LEU A 177 8.84 6.79 -15.54
C LEU A 177 8.12 7.65 -16.60
N LEU A 178 8.74 8.74 -17.06
CA LEU A 178 8.14 9.71 -17.99
C LEU A 178 8.40 9.40 -19.48
N LYS A 179 9.23 8.42 -19.83
CA LYS A 179 9.52 8.12 -21.25
C LYS A 179 8.38 7.41 -21.99
N ASN A 180 7.39 6.87 -21.30
CA ASN A 180 6.20 6.22 -21.90
C ASN A 180 4.96 7.10 -21.85
N SER A 181 5.07 8.36 -22.17
CA SER A 181 3.98 9.35 -22.13
C SER A 181 2.82 9.13 -23.12
N SER A 182 2.89 8.11 -23.97
CA SER A 182 1.80 7.74 -24.89
C SER A 182 0.71 6.85 -24.25
N LEU A 183 0.97 6.26 -23.09
CA LEU A 183 -0.02 5.45 -22.36
C LEU A 183 -0.77 6.35 -21.37
N VAL A 184 -2.10 6.27 -21.37
CA VAL A 184 -2.95 6.97 -20.40
C VAL A 184 -2.64 6.41 -19.03
N GLN A 185 -1.87 7.16 -18.24
CA GLN A 185 -1.54 6.80 -16.88
C GLN A 185 -2.72 7.15 -15.96
N GLN A 186 -3.14 6.21 -15.14
CA GLN A 186 -4.16 6.39 -14.13
C GLN A 186 -3.53 6.71 -12.76
N HIS A 187 -4.35 6.89 -11.72
CA HIS A 187 -3.84 7.02 -10.36
C HIS A 187 -3.19 5.73 -9.89
N GLN A 188 -2.19 5.89 -9.03
CA GLN A 188 -1.53 4.79 -8.33
C GLN A 188 -2.52 4.10 -7.38
N HIS A 189 -2.27 2.84 -7.07
CA HIS A 189 -3.01 2.06 -6.10
C HIS A 189 -2.11 1.09 -5.35
N PHE A 190 -2.62 0.50 -4.27
CA PHE A 190 -1.93 -0.57 -3.56
C PHE A 190 -2.87 -1.77 -3.32
N GLY A 191 -3.28 -2.39 -4.43
CA GLY A 191 -4.25 -3.48 -4.42
C GLY A 191 -5.70 -3.02 -4.33
N SER A 192 -6.60 -3.92 -4.01
CA SER A 192 -8.04 -3.67 -3.90
C SER A 192 -8.43 -3.37 -2.46
N ILE A 193 -9.24 -2.35 -2.27
CA ILE A 193 -9.77 -1.94 -0.97
C ILE A 193 -11.28 -1.77 -1.10
N ILE A 194 -12.01 -2.24 -0.09
CA ILE A 194 -13.44 -1.97 0.09
C ILE A 194 -13.60 -1.37 1.47
N ALA A 195 -14.20 -0.20 1.56
CA ALA A 195 -14.58 0.46 2.80
C ALA A 195 -16.09 0.38 2.96
N SER A 196 -16.57 -0.44 3.91
CA SER A 196 -17.98 -0.69 4.17
C SER A 196 -18.48 0.26 5.23
N CYS A 197 -19.30 1.21 4.80
CA CYS A 197 -20.08 2.09 5.66
C CYS A 197 -21.46 1.48 5.95
N GLU A 198 -22.22 2.08 6.87
CA GLU A 198 -23.53 1.56 7.27
C GLU A 198 -24.54 1.50 6.11
N ASN A 199 -24.51 2.47 5.20
CA ASN A 199 -25.46 2.62 4.09
C ASN A 199 -24.79 2.60 2.72
N GLY A 200 -23.60 2.01 2.59
CA GLY A 200 -22.93 1.86 1.30
C GLY A 200 -21.47 1.46 1.39
N ASP A 201 -20.97 0.90 0.29
CA ASP A 201 -19.59 0.50 0.14
C ASP A 201 -18.83 1.45 -0.81
N LEU A 202 -17.59 1.75 -0.48
CA LEU A 202 -16.69 2.57 -1.27
C LEU A 202 -15.50 1.74 -1.73
N ARG A 203 -15.19 1.79 -3.01
CA ARG A 203 -14.05 1.08 -3.59
C ARG A 203 -13.18 2.04 -4.40
N PRO A 204 -12.03 2.47 -3.88
CA PRO A 204 -11.06 3.21 -4.68
C PRO A 204 -10.50 2.35 -5.82
N VAL A 205 -10.43 2.93 -7.01
CA VAL A 205 -9.88 2.33 -8.23
C VAL A 205 -8.99 3.36 -8.93
N PRO A 206 -8.11 2.96 -9.87
CA PRO A 206 -7.19 3.90 -10.54
C PRO A 206 -7.86 5.11 -11.22
N SER A 207 -9.13 4.99 -11.60
CA SER A 207 -9.89 6.07 -12.26
C SER A 207 -10.78 6.89 -11.31
N GLY A 208 -10.77 6.61 -9.99
CA GLY A 208 -11.63 7.31 -9.01
C GLY A 208 -12.15 6.41 -7.91
N VAL A 209 -13.42 6.58 -7.52
CA VAL A 209 -14.06 5.77 -6.47
C VAL A 209 -15.39 5.22 -6.98
N LEU A 210 -15.56 3.91 -6.88
CA LEU A 210 -16.85 3.24 -7.08
C LEU A 210 -17.65 3.32 -5.79
N ILE A 211 -18.92 3.63 -5.90
CA ILE A 211 -19.85 3.85 -4.79
C ILE A 211 -21.04 2.91 -4.98
N TYR A 212 -21.28 2.07 -3.99
CA TYR A 212 -22.36 1.09 -3.96
C TYR A 212 -23.34 1.49 -2.85
N GLY A 213 -24.45 2.09 -3.20
CA GLY A 213 -25.53 2.43 -2.27
C GLY A 213 -26.73 1.52 -2.47
N ASP A 214 -27.76 1.65 -1.63
CA ASP A 214 -28.95 0.78 -1.63
C ASP A 214 -29.66 0.71 -2.99
N ASN A 215 -29.80 1.83 -3.65
CA ASN A 215 -30.60 1.94 -4.90
C ASN A 215 -29.77 2.35 -6.12
N LYS A 216 -28.47 2.60 -5.96
CA LYS A 216 -27.65 3.15 -7.02
C LYS A 216 -26.18 2.76 -6.89
N HIS A 217 -25.61 2.27 -7.98
CA HIS A 217 -24.17 2.24 -8.16
C HIS A 217 -23.73 3.51 -8.88
N ASP A 218 -22.68 4.13 -8.39
CA ASP A 218 -22.12 5.36 -8.97
C ASP A 218 -20.61 5.26 -9.07
N LYS A 219 -20.02 6.14 -9.87
CA LYS A 219 -18.56 6.26 -9.98
C LYS A 219 -18.18 7.73 -9.94
N GLN A 220 -17.42 8.10 -8.94
CA GLN A 220 -16.81 9.42 -8.91
C GLN A 220 -15.46 9.37 -9.61
N ILE A 221 -15.41 9.90 -10.84
CA ILE A 221 -14.23 9.86 -11.70
C ILE A 221 -13.28 10.98 -11.28
N LEU A 222 -12.00 10.65 -11.19
CA LEU A 222 -10.90 11.58 -11.00
C LEU A 222 -10.13 11.78 -12.29
N LYS A 223 -9.66 13.02 -12.50
CA LYS A 223 -8.78 13.33 -13.63
C LYS A 223 -7.44 12.63 -13.43
N ALA A 224 -6.92 11.98 -14.45
CA ALA A 224 -5.62 11.34 -14.43
C ALA A 224 -4.50 12.29 -13.95
N PRO A 225 -3.54 11.82 -13.14
CA PRO A 225 -2.48 12.66 -12.60
C PRO A 225 -1.56 13.16 -13.71
N LYS A 226 -1.16 14.42 -13.65
CA LYS A 226 -0.17 14.99 -14.58
C LYS A 226 1.25 14.53 -14.22
N ILE A 227 1.53 14.44 -12.94
CA ILE A 227 2.82 14.05 -12.38
C ILE A 227 2.53 13.00 -11.30
N PRO A 228 3.10 11.78 -11.41
CA PRO A 228 2.94 10.77 -10.36
C PRO A 228 3.50 11.25 -9.01
N ARG A 229 2.77 10.97 -7.93
CA ARG A 229 3.17 11.28 -6.53
C ARG A 229 3.37 12.77 -6.22
N VAL A 230 2.80 13.66 -7.01
CA VAL A 230 2.88 15.11 -6.74
C VAL A 230 2.25 15.44 -5.39
N GLU A 231 1.26 14.71 -4.94
CA GLU A 231 0.53 14.91 -3.69
C GLU A 231 1.44 14.86 -2.45
N VAL A 232 2.52 14.07 -2.48
CA VAL A 232 3.54 14.02 -1.42
C VAL A 232 4.28 15.36 -1.32
N ILE A 233 4.63 15.94 -2.47
CA ILE A 233 5.31 17.24 -2.53
C ILE A 233 4.33 18.36 -2.15
N ASP A 234 3.08 18.26 -2.58
CA ASP A 234 2.05 19.27 -2.25
C ASP A 234 1.79 19.31 -0.74
N GLU A 235 1.79 18.16 -0.04
CA GLU A 235 1.67 18.14 1.42
C GLU A 235 2.87 18.82 2.10
N LEU A 236 4.10 18.54 1.63
CA LEU A 236 5.31 19.17 2.17
C LEU A 236 5.29 20.69 1.94
N ILE A 237 4.95 21.14 0.74
CA ILE A 237 4.84 22.57 0.42
C ILE A 237 3.76 23.23 1.29
N GLY A 238 2.59 22.58 1.42
CA GLY A 238 1.50 23.06 2.27
C GLY A 238 1.92 23.23 3.74
N ALA A 239 2.72 22.28 4.26
CA ALA A 239 3.25 22.35 5.61
C ALA A 239 4.31 23.46 5.78
N ILE A 240 5.20 23.65 4.80
CA ILE A 240 6.23 24.73 4.83
C ILE A 240 5.57 26.11 4.77
N GLU A 241 4.54 26.26 3.93
CA GLU A 241 3.82 27.53 3.76
C GLU A 241 2.78 27.78 4.88
N ASN A 242 2.67 26.89 5.88
CA ASN A 242 1.70 26.93 6.98
C ASN A 242 0.23 27.00 6.52
N LYS A 243 -0.06 26.49 5.34
CA LYS A 243 -1.43 26.42 4.79
C LYS A 243 -2.25 25.29 5.39
N LYS A 244 -1.57 24.16 5.69
CA LYS A 244 -2.18 22.97 6.26
C LYS A 244 -1.11 22.17 7.02
N GLY A 245 -1.44 21.70 8.22
CA GLY A 245 -0.57 20.77 8.95
C GLY A 245 -0.41 19.46 8.17
N PRO A 246 0.80 18.86 8.17
CA PRO A 246 1.03 17.60 7.51
C PRO A 246 0.31 16.46 8.24
N ILE A 247 -0.22 15.50 7.49
CA ILE A 247 -0.80 14.26 8.03
C ILE A 247 0.32 13.25 8.31
N HIS A 248 1.24 13.10 7.35
CA HIS A 248 2.27 12.07 7.38
C HIS A 248 3.49 12.51 8.20
N THR A 249 3.24 12.81 9.49
CA THR A 249 4.24 13.22 10.48
C THR A 249 5.11 12.04 10.94
N CYS A 250 6.15 12.35 11.76
CA CYS A 250 6.95 11.31 12.43
C CYS A 250 6.09 10.43 13.36
N SER A 251 5.11 11.03 14.08
CA SER A 251 4.19 10.27 14.95
C SER A 251 3.32 9.32 14.12
N TRP A 252 2.80 9.78 12.99
CA TRP A 252 2.07 8.95 12.05
C TRP A 252 2.92 7.77 11.54
N ALA A 253 4.17 8.03 11.16
CA ALA A 253 5.09 7.00 10.66
C ALA A 253 5.48 5.99 11.76
N LEU A 254 5.72 6.45 13.01
CA LEU A 254 5.98 5.58 14.14
C LEU A 254 4.81 4.64 14.42
N ALA A 255 3.59 5.16 14.44
CA ALA A 255 2.38 4.39 14.63
C ALA A 255 2.16 3.36 13.50
N ASN A 256 2.50 3.73 12.26
CA ASN A 256 2.42 2.82 11.12
C ASN A 256 3.46 1.70 11.23
N LEU A 257 4.70 2.02 11.60
CA LEU A 257 5.75 1.04 11.83
C LEU A 257 5.39 0.08 12.96
N GLU A 258 4.87 0.59 14.10
CA GLU A 258 4.42 -0.26 15.20
C GLU A 258 3.35 -1.27 14.73
N ALA A 259 2.39 -0.83 13.92
CA ALA A 259 1.36 -1.72 13.39
C ALA A 259 1.95 -2.79 12.47
N CYS A 260 2.93 -2.46 11.62
CA CYS A 260 3.65 -3.44 10.81
C CYS A 260 4.41 -4.46 11.68
N LEU A 261 5.16 -3.99 12.68
CA LEU A 261 5.86 -4.87 13.61
C LEU A 261 4.89 -5.74 14.44
N GLY A 262 3.70 -5.21 14.74
CA GLY A 262 2.60 -5.95 15.37
C GLY A 262 2.15 -7.17 14.56
N ILE A 263 2.22 -7.12 13.22
CA ILE A 263 1.95 -8.29 12.35
C ILE A 263 2.96 -9.40 12.62
N LEU A 264 4.27 -9.09 12.62
CA LEU A 264 5.33 -10.07 12.89
C LEU A 264 5.22 -10.63 14.32
N GLU A 265 5.00 -9.75 15.29
CA GLU A 265 4.88 -10.15 16.70
C GLU A 265 3.65 -11.05 16.91
N SER A 266 2.49 -10.69 16.35
CA SER A 266 1.26 -11.48 16.45
C SER A 266 1.43 -12.86 15.80
N SER A 267 2.04 -12.91 14.63
CA SER A 267 2.34 -14.16 13.94
C SER A 267 3.27 -15.06 14.77
N LYS A 268 4.37 -14.50 15.29
CA LYS A 268 5.32 -15.23 16.13
C LYS A 268 4.70 -15.74 17.44
N LYS A 269 3.91 -14.92 18.11
CA LYS A 269 3.28 -15.24 19.40
C LYS A 269 1.97 -16.03 19.27
N GLN A 270 1.43 -16.15 18.06
CA GLN A 270 0.12 -16.77 17.78
C GLN A 270 -1.02 -16.19 18.61
N LYS A 271 -0.97 -14.87 18.90
CA LYS A 271 -1.97 -14.16 19.69
C LYS A 271 -2.18 -12.72 19.21
N GLU A 272 -3.27 -12.10 19.65
CA GLU A 272 -3.53 -10.68 19.47
C GLU A 272 -2.47 -9.83 20.19
N VAL A 273 -2.02 -8.76 19.53
CA VAL A 273 -1.06 -7.79 20.05
C VAL A 273 -1.73 -6.43 20.14
N PHE A 274 -1.68 -5.82 21.32
CA PHE A 274 -2.17 -4.47 21.57
C PHE A 274 -1.06 -3.46 21.31
N LEU A 275 -1.40 -2.39 20.56
CA LEU A 275 -0.46 -1.36 20.17
C LEU A 275 -0.44 -0.21 21.19
N LYS A 276 0.67 0.53 21.25
CA LYS A 276 0.92 1.55 22.28
C LYS A 276 1.22 2.94 21.71
N TYR A 277 1.85 2.99 20.54
CA TYR A 277 2.35 4.23 19.92
C TYR A 277 1.46 4.68 18.77
N GLN A 278 0.14 4.55 18.97
CA GLN A 278 -0.83 4.93 17.95
C GLN A 278 -1.23 6.40 18.11
N CYS A 279 -1.58 7.03 17.00
CA CYS A 279 -2.10 8.38 16.95
C CYS A 279 -3.34 8.43 16.05
N GLU A 280 -4.19 9.41 16.27
CA GLU A 280 -5.31 9.70 15.40
C GLU A 280 -4.88 10.49 14.16
N LEU A 281 -5.76 10.60 13.20
CA LEU A 281 -5.52 11.37 12.00
C LEU A 281 -5.54 12.86 12.33
N GLY A 282 -4.39 13.52 12.17
CA GLY A 282 -4.25 14.96 12.43
C GLY A 282 -3.60 15.32 13.78
N ASP A 283 -3.11 14.31 14.55
CA ASP A 283 -2.33 14.52 15.78
C ASP A 283 -0.85 14.89 15.51
#